data_f3c1d6a570a48a426fb103146f3bc959
#
_entry.id   f3c1d6a570a48a426fb103146f3bc959
#
_cell.length_a   1.000
_cell.length_b   1.000
_cell.length_c   1.000
_cell.angle_alpha   90.00
_cell.angle_beta   90.00
_cell.angle_gamma   90.00
#
_symmetry.space_group_name_H-M   'P 1'
#
loop_
_entity.id
_entity.type
_entity.pdbx_description
1 polymer ?
#
loop_
_entity_poly.entity_id
_entity_poly.type
_entity_poly.pdbx_seq_one_letter_code
_entity_poly.pdbx_strand_id
1 'polypeptide(L)'
;LLGGSSSINGLVYVRGNKLDYDTWAQMGNTGWSYDDVLPFFKKMESYQGDTSELRGLEGPLKVTEVSDRNPIYNGLFKAAEEMQIPVNKDYNGQDQEGIGYTQTTIYKGERMSAEVAYLRPIKSRKNLTIITNSLVKKLLFDGKKCIGLEVKNKNKIINYSVSKEIILSGGAINSPQILELSGIGRRDVLEEKNIPLIQELNGVGENLRDHIAPRTVSYTHLRAHETHEH
;
A
#
# COMPACT_ATOMS: atom_id res chain seq x y z
N LEU A 1 -6.93 -11.32 -6.70
CA LEU A 1 -7.74 -10.17 -7.11
C LEU A 1 -6.85 -9.17 -7.83
N LEU A 2 -7.24 -8.75 -9.05
CA LEU A 2 -6.55 -7.67 -9.75
C LEU A 2 -6.69 -6.36 -8.95
N GLY A 3 -5.60 -5.58 -8.88
CA GLY A 3 -5.53 -4.39 -8.04
C GLY A 3 -5.12 -4.63 -6.60
N GLY A 4 -4.98 -5.89 -6.18
CA GLY A 4 -4.55 -6.24 -4.83
C GLY A 4 -5.41 -5.61 -3.73
N SER A 5 -4.79 -5.13 -2.65
CA SER A 5 -5.47 -4.49 -1.51
C SER A 5 -6.22 -3.21 -1.89
N SER A 6 -5.81 -2.51 -2.95
CA SER A 6 -6.52 -1.31 -3.44
C SER A 6 -7.95 -1.59 -3.92
N SER A 7 -8.27 -2.85 -4.23
CA SER A 7 -9.61 -3.27 -4.63
C SER A 7 -10.57 -3.51 -3.45
N ILE A 8 -10.06 -3.58 -2.22
CA ILE A 8 -10.83 -3.89 -1.01
C ILE A 8 -10.55 -2.96 0.18
N ASN A 9 -9.57 -2.05 0.08
CA ASN A 9 -9.22 -1.12 1.16
C ASN A 9 -10.33 -0.09 1.43
N GLY A 10 -10.16 0.70 2.51
CA GLY A 10 -11.09 1.77 2.90
C GLY A 10 -11.01 3.04 2.03
N LEU A 11 -10.29 3.03 0.91
CA LEU A 11 -10.17 4.12 -0.06
C LEU A 11 -9.44 5.38 0.43
N VAL A 12 -9.04 5.46 1.67
CA VAL A 12 -8.32 6.63 2.21
C VAL A 12 -6.97 6.76 1.53
N TYR A 13 -6.67 7.96 1.02
CA TYR A 13 -5.39 8.27 0.40
C TYR A 13 -4.55 9.13 1.36
N VAL A 14 -3.49 8.54 1.89
CA VAL A 14 -2.51 9.19 2.77
C VAL A 14 -1.12 8.80 2.33
N ARG A 15 -0.24 9.79 2.18
CA ARG A 15 1.20 9.56 2.01
C ARG A 15 1.84 9.32 3.38
N GLY A 16 2.93 8.56 3.40
CA GLY A 16 3.76 8.45 4.60
C GLY A 16 4.33 9.80 5.04
N ASN A 17 4.67 9.91 6.32
CA ASN A 17 5.28 11.11 6.86
C ASN A 17 6.69 11.32 6.26
N LYS A 18 7.07 12.56 6.03
CA LYS A 18 8.39 12.92 5.50
C LYS A 18 9.53 12.29 6.31
N LEU A 19 9.43 12.31 7.64
CA LEU A 19 10.44 11.77 8.54
C LEU A 19 10.61 10.24 8.41
N ASP A 20 9.58 9.51 8.03
CA ASP A 20 9.70 8.05 7.82
C ASP A 20 10.64 7.75 6.65
N TYR A 21 10.48 8.46 5.54
CA TYR A 21 11.35 8.30 4.36
C TYR A 21 12.77 8.80 4.64
N ASP A 22 12.91 9.95 5.29
CA ASP A 22 14.23 10.50 5.65
C ASP A 22 14.95 9.55 6.61
N THR A 23 14.22 8.91 7.54
CA THR A 23 14.77 7.87 8.42
C THR A 23 15.24 6.66 7.61
N TRP A 24 14.48 6.22 6.60
CA TRP A 24 14.92 5.12 5.74
C TRP A 24 16.23 5.45 5.01
N ALA A 25 16.35 6.66 4.49
CA ALA A 25 17.59 7.12 3.85
C ALA A 25 18.77 7.11 4.83
N GLN A 26 18.55 7.60 6.07
CA GLN A 26 19.55 7.58 7.13
C GLN A 26 19.99 6.18 7.55
N MET A 27 19.08 5.20 7.47
CA MET A 27 19.39 3.78 7.70
C MET A 27 20.19 3.13 6.57
N GLY A 28 20.58 3.89 5.55
CA GLY A 28 21.40 3.43 4.44
C GLY A 28 20.62 3.11 3.15
N ASN A 29 19.31 3.36 3.11
CA ASN A 29 18.52 3.18 1.89
C ASN A 29 18.62 4.43 1.00
N THR A 30 19.73 4.59 0.31
CA THR A 30 19.98 5.72 -0.60
C THR A 30 18.90 5.80 -1.67
N GLY A 31 18.37 7.00 -1.94
CA GLY A 31 17.29 7.23 -2.91
C GLY A 31 15.88 7.03 -2.32
N TRP A 32 15.76 6.92 -0.99
CA TRP A 32 14.49 6.77 -0.28
C TRP A 32 14.16 7.94 0.66
N SER A 33 14.88 9.05 0.59
CA SER A 33 14.46 10.27 1.30
C SER A 33 13.12 10.77 0.77
N TYR A 34 12.44 11.61 1.53
CA TYR A 34 11.16 12.18 1.07
C TYR A 34 11.31 12.92 -0.26
N ASP A 35 12.38 13.68 -0.42
CA ASP A 35 12.64 14.44 -1.65
C ASP A 35 12.94 13.51 -2.84
N ASP A 36 13.53 12.33 -2.62
CA ASP A 36 13.74 11.31 -3.65
C ASP A 36 12.42 10.66 -4.10
N VAL A 37 11.49 10.41 -3.16
CA VAL A 37 10.23 9.68 -3.47
C VAL A 37 9.08 10.61 -3.88
N LEU A 38 9.11 11.90 -3.51
CA LEU A 38 8.08 12.89 -3.86
C LEU A 38 7.76 12.95 -5.36
N PRO A 39 8.75 12.96 -6.27
CA PRO A 39 8.47 12.95 -7.71
C PRO A 39 7.64 11.75 -8.16
N PHE A 40 7.80 10.59 -7.51
CA PHE A 40 7.02 9.39 -7.81
C PHE A 40 5.59 9.50 -7.27
N PHE A 41 5.38 10.07 -6.08
CA PHE A 41 4.04 10.39 -5.59
C PHE A 41 3.31 11.34 -6.52
N LYS A 42 3.96 12.40 -6.98
CA LYS A 42 3.39 13.35 -7.95
C LYS A 42 3.06 12.67 -9.28
N LYS A 43 3.96 11.84 -9.80
CA LYS A 43 3.76 11.09 -11.03
C LYS A 43 2.60 10.10 -10.95
N MET A 44 2.35 9.56 -9.78
CA MET A 44 1.34 8.52 -9.54
C MET A 44 -0.07 9.11 -9.47
N GLU A 45 -0.24 10.27 -8.84
CA GLU A 45 -1.56 10.83 -8.53
C GLU A 45 -2.06 11.88 -9.51
N SER A 46 -3.37 12.02 -9.55
CA SER A 46 -4.07 13.15 -10.14
C SER A 46 -5.05 13.70 -9.11
N TYR A 47 -4.56 14.62 -8.30
CA TYR A 47 -5.35 15.25 -7.25
C TYR A 47 -6.36 16.22 -7.86
N GLN A 48 -7.60 16.17 -7.38
CA GLN A 48 -8.73 16.95 -7.92
C GLN A 48 -9.14 18.11 -6.98
N GLY A 49 -8.37 18.35 -5.93
CA GLY A 49 -8.56 19.50 -5.01
C GLY A 49 -7.66 20.69 -5.38
N ASP A 50 -7.42 21.54 -4.38
CA ASP A 50 -6.57 22.73 -4.56
C ASP A 50 -5.13 22.31 -4.91
N THR A 51 -4.56 22.99 -5.88
CA THR A 51 -3.21 22.67 -6.38
C THR A 51 -2.14 23.13 -5.41
N SER A 52 -1.12 22.30 -5.23
CA SER A 52 0.12 22.67 -4.54
C SER A 52 1.31 22.07 -5.27
N GLU A 53 2.50 22.60 -5.00
CA GLU A 53 3.74 22.06 -5.58
C GLU A 53 4.05 20.62 -5.13
N LEU A 54 3.45 20.17 -4.03
CA LEU A 54 3.62 18.81 -3.50
C LEU A 54 2.66 17.79 -4.11
N ARG A 55 1.67 18.24 -4.88
CA ARG A 55 0.63 17.36 -5.47
C ARG A 55 0.85 17.11 -6.95
N GLY A 56 0.49 15.91 -7.38
CA GLY A 56 0.46 15.55 -8.80
C GLY A 56 -0.93 15.74 -9.41
N LEU A 57 -0.99 16.20 -10.66
CA LEU A 57 -2.26 16.53 -11.33
C LEU A 57 -2.56 15.61 -12.51
N GLU A 58 -1.55 14.94 -13.07
CA GLU A 58 -1.64 14.22 -14.34
C GLU A 58 -1.49 12.70 -14.21
N GLY A 59 -1.26 12.21 -13.01
CA GLY A 59 -1.08 10.78 -12.77
C GLY A 59 -2.35 9.96 -13.01
N PRO A 60 -2.22 8.65 -13.15
CA PRO A 60 -3.36 7.77 -13.44
C PRO A 60 -4.29 7.56 -12.24
N LEU A 61 -3.81 7.72 -11.01
CA LEU A 61 -4.59 7.53 -9.79
C LEU A 61 -5.33 8.80 -9.42
N LYS A 62 -6.63 8.84 -9.67
CA LYS A 62 -7.48 9.98 -9.28
C LYS A 62 -7.70 9.98 -7.77
N VAL A 63 -7.43 11.15 -7.15
CA VAL A 63 -7.62 11.40 -5.72
C VAL A 63 -8.56 12.58 -5.55
N THR A 64 -9.64 12.40 -4.80
CA THR A 64 -10.66 13.41 -4.53
C THR A 64 -10.85 13.59 -3.04
N GLU A 65 -11.43 14.69 -2.62
CA GLU A 65 -11.95 14.83 -1.26
C GLU A 65 -13.32 14.16 -1.14
N VAL A 66 -13.65 13.74 0.07
CA VAL A 66 -15.00 13.29 0.40
C VAL A 66 -15.96 14.46 0.19
N SER A 67 -16.99 14.26 -0.61
CA SER A 67 -17.99 15.29 -0.96
C SER A 67 -19.12 15.41 0.08
N ASP A 68 -19.34 14.39 0.91
CA ASP A 68 -20.33 14.45 1.98
C ASP A 68 -19.89 15.45 3.05
N ARG A 69 -20.71 16.46 3.27
CA ARG A 69 -20.49 17.55 4.22
C ARG A 69 -21.58 17.54 5.30
N ASN A 70 -21.74 16.38 5.95
CA ASN A 70 -22.73 16.25 7.02
C ASN A 70 -22.58 17.39 8.05
N PRO A 71 -23.66 18.09 8.43
CA PRO A 71 -23.61 19.23 9.35
C PRO A 71 -22.94 18.95 10.70
N ILE A 72 -22.92 17.70 11.16
CA ILE A 72 -22.24 17.32 12.40
C ILE A 72 -20.72 17.62 12.35
N TYR A 73 -20.12 17.60 11.17
CA TYR A 73 -18.71 17.90 11.00
C TYR A 73 -18.38 19.37 11.33
N ASN A 74 -19.35 20.28 11.16
CA ASN A 74 -19.16 21.68 11.56
C ASN A 74 -18.92 21.79 13.06
N GLY A 75 -19.62 20.96 13.87
CA GLY A 75 -19.39 20.87 15.31
C GLY A 75 -17.99 20.34 15.64
N LEU A 76 -17.51 19.32 14.91
CA LEU A 76 -16.16 18.77 15.09
C LEU A 76 -15.08 19.81 14.74
N PHE A 77 -15.22 20.53 13.63
CA PHE A 77 -14.27 21.59 13.26
C PHE A 77 -14.24 22.72 14.29
N LYS A 78 -15.41 23.13 14.80
CA LYS A 78 -15.50 24.14 15.86
C LYS A 78 -14.85 23.67 17.16
N ALA A 79 -15.10 22.44 17.58
CA ALA A 79 -14.45 21.86 18.75
C ALA A 79 -12.92 21.77 18.59
N ALA A 80 -12.45 21.43 17.40
CA ALA A 80 -11.04 21.42 17.10
C ALA A 80 -10.41 22.82 17.21
N GLU A 81 -11.09 23.84 16.70
CA GLU A 81 -10.67 25.24 16.84
C GLU A 81 -10.57 25.67 18.31
N GLU A 82 -11.59 25.34 19.12
CA GLU A 82 -11.59 25.59 20.58
C GLU A 82 -10.43 24.88 21.30
N MET A 83 -10.01 23.71 20.80
CA MET A 83 -8.88 22.95 21.31
C MET A 83 -7.54 23.34 20.68
N GLN A 84 -7.51 24.37 19.85
CA GLN A 84 -6.33 24.82 19.10
C GLN A 84 -5.73 23.74 18.18
N ILE A 85 -6.56 22.82 17.68
CA ILE A 85 -6.16 21.85 16.66
C ILE A 85 -6.34 22.50 15.29
N PRO A 86 -5.30 22.60 14.46
CA PRO A 86 -5.37 23.27 13.17
C PRO A 86 -6.33 22.55 12.21
N VAL A 87 -7.07 23.32 11.43
CA VAL A 87 -7.81 22.78 10.29
C VAL A 87 -6.84 22.60 9.13
N ASN A 88 -6.66 21.35 8.73
CA ASN A 88 -5.77 20.97 7.63
C ASN A 88 -6.58 20.61 6.38
N LYS A 89 -6.44 21.40 5.33
CA LYS A 89 -7.12 21.18 4.06
C LYS A 89 -6.41 20.14 3.19
N ASP A 90 -5.12 19.94 3.39
CA ASP A 90 -4.32 18.98 2.64
C ASP A 90 -3.24 18.32 3.49
N TYR A 91 -3.61 17.24 4.18
CA TYR A 91 -2.67 16.45 5.00
C TYR A 91 -1.64 15.64 4.17
N ASN A 92 -1.73 15.68 2.84
CA ASN A 92 -0.69 15.19 1.92
C ASN A 92 0.19 16.34 1.37
N GLY A 93 -0.01 17.56 1.89
CA GLY A 93 0.76 18.74 1.60
C GLY A 93 1.99 18.92 2.49
N GLN A 94 2.22 20.16 2.91
CA GLN A 94 3.39 20.53 3.72
C GLN A 94 3.31 19.94 5.15
N ASP A 95 2.13 20.01 5.77
CA ASP A 95 1.88 19.57 7.13
C ASP A 95 0.84 18.44 7.14
N GLN A 96 1.04 17.45 8.00
CA GLN A 96 0.11 16.33 8.15
C GLN A 96 -0.81 16.49 9.38
N GLU A 97 -0.45 17.35 10.31
CA GLU A 97 -1.20 17.53 11.55
C GLU A 97 -2.46 18.35 11.35
N GLY A 98 -3.49 18.02 12.15
CA GLY A 98 -4.74 18.75 12.17
C GLY A 98 -5.96 17.90 11.87
N ILE A 99 -7.12 18.57 11.81
CA ILE A 99 -8.40 18.00 11.43
C ILE A 99 -8.74 18.39 9.99
N GLY A 100 -9.19 17.43 9.20
CA GLY A 100 -9.52 17.67 7.79
C GLY A 100 -10.46 16.61 7.23
N TYR A 101 -10.99 16.87 6.06
CA TYR A 101 -11.76 15.88 5.33
C TYR A 101 -10.85 14.86 4.68
N THR A 102 -11.29 13.61 4.70
CA THR A 102 -10.54 12.50 4.11
C THR A 102 -10.42 12.65 2.60
N GLN A 103 -9.21 12.51 2.10
CA GLN A 103 -8.96 12.35 0.67
C GLN A 103 -9.12 10.87 0.29
N THR A 104 -9.70 10.61 -0.86
CA THR A 104 -10.07 9.24 -1.25
C THR A 104 -9.67 8.92 -2.68
N THR A 105 -9.41 7.63 -2.92
CA THR A 105 -9.21 7.08 -4.25
C THR A 105 -10.57 6.69 -4.88
N ILE A 106 -11.48 7.67 -4.94
CA ILE A 106 -12.78 7.56 -5.62
C ILE A 106 -12.84 8.61 -6.71
N TYR A 107 -13.32 8.25 -7.87
CA TYR A 107 -13.54 9.21 -8.96
C TYR A 107 -14.80 8.85 -9.74
N LYS A 108 -15.72 9.80 -9.89
CA LYS A 108 -17.01 9.63 -10.57
C LYS A 108 -17.80 8.41 -10.05
N GLY A 109 -17.77 8.18 -8.73
CA GLY A 109 -18.46 7.06 -8.09
C GLY A 109 -17.77 5.71 -8.24
N GLU A 110 -16.60 5.62 -8.89
CA GLU A 110 -15.81 4.40 -9.04
C GLU A 110 -14.59 4.40 -8.12
N ARG A 111 -14.31 3.23 -7.52
CA ARG A 111 -13.07 2.95 -6.79
C ARG A 111 -11.89 2.99 -7.76
N MET A 112 -10.92 3.85 -7.54
CA MET A 112 -9.69 3.93 -8.30
C MET A 112 -8.67 2.90 -7.75
N SER A 113 -8.94 1.61 -7.97
CA SER A 113 -7.97 0.57 -7.64
C SER A 113 -6.75 0.62 -8.57
N ALA A 114 -5.66 -0.06 -8.20
CA ALA A 114 -4.51 -0.19 -9.08
C ALA A 114 -4.85 -0.88 -10.42
N GLU A 115 -5.88 -1.74 -10.44
CA GLU A 115 -6.41 -2.30 -11.69
C GLU A 115 -7.00 -1.19 -12.56
N VAL A 116 -7.88 -0.35 -12.00
CA VAL A 116 -8.54 0.75 -12.72
C VAL A 116 -7.54 1.79 -13.20
N ALA A 117 -6.66 2.21 -12.30
CA ALA A 117 -5.72 3.30 -12.56
C ALA A 117 -4.59 2.92 -13.52
N TYR A 118 -4.03 1.72 -13.38
CA TYR A 118 -2.80 1.35 -14.08
C TYR A 118 -2.97 0.20 -15.06
N LEU A 119 -3.76 -0.82 -14.73
CA LEU A 119 -3.83 -2.04 -15.54
C LEU A 119 -4.87 -1.95 -16.64
N ARG A 120 -6.06 -1.44 -16.33
CA ARG A 120 -7.17 -1.33 -17.28
C ARG A 120 -6.81 -0.52 -18.54
N PRO A 121 -6.12 0.63 -18.44
CA PRO A 121 -5.74 1.42 -19.62
C PRO A 121 -4.75 0.76 -20.56
N ILE A 122 -3.96 -0.20 -20.07
CA ILE A 122 -2.90 -0.85 -20.84
C ILE A 122 -3.17 -2.32 -21.14
N LYS A 123 -4.34 -2.83 -20.76
CA LYS A 123 -4.71 -4.26 -20.87
C LYS A 123 -4.62 -4.82 -22.30
N SER A 124 -4.78 -3.97 -23.30
CA SER A 124 -4.69 -4.33 -24.70
C SER A 124 -3.27 -4.39 -25.29
N ARG A 125 -2.25 -4.03 -24.49
CA ARG A 125 -0.85 -4.06 -24.97
C ARG A 125 -0.42 -5.49 -25.30
N LYS A 126 0.15 -5.70 -26.49
CA LYS A 126 0.61 -7.02 -26.97
C LYS A 126 1.76 -7.61 -26.13
N ASN A 127 2.53 -6.76 -25.47
CA ASN A 127 3.66 -7.16 -24.61
C ASN A 127 3.25 -7.34 -23.13
N LEU A 128 1.96 -7.29 -22.80
CA LEU A 128 1.43 -7.52 -21.46
C LEU A 128 0.62 -8.81 -21.43
N THR A 129 1.04 -9.75 -20.57
CA THR A 129 0.29 -10.97 -20.28
C THR A 129 -0.12 -10.97 -18.81
N ILE A 130 -1.42 -11.11 -18.54
CA ILE A 130 -1.99 -11.16 -17.20
C ILE A 130 -2.50 -12.56 -16.94
N ILE A 131 -1.92 -13.24 -15.95
CA ILE A 131 -2.29 -14.60 -15.57
C ILE A 131 -2.91 -14.57 -14.18
N THR A 132 -4.21 -14.85 -14.10
CA THR A 132 -4.96 -14.90 -12.86
C THR A 132 -5.11 -16.34 -12.34
N ASN A 133 -5.65 -16.50 -11.12
CA ASN A 133 -5.82 -17.81 -10.46
C ASN A 133 -4.51 -18.62 -10.41
N SER A 134 -3.40 -17.93 -10.20
CA SER A 134 -2.05 -18.47 -10.25
C SER A 134 -1.33 -18.13 -8.96
N LEU A 135 -1.06 -19.14 -8.15
CA LEU A 135 -0.33 -18.99 -6.89
C LEU A 135 1.16 -19.21 -7.15
N VAL A 136 1.96 -18.19 -6.94
CA VAL A 136 3.42 -18.31 -6.94
C VAL A 136 3.84 -19.13 -5.72
N LYS A 137 4.53 -20.23 -5.97
CA LYS A 137 4.98 -21.17 -4.93
C LYS A 137 6.36 -20.81 -4.42
N LYS A 138 7.28 -20.54 -5.34
CA LYS A 138 8.67 -20.18 -5.05
C LYS A 138 9.36 -19.62 -6.29
N LEU A 139 10.47 -18.96 -6.07
CA LEU A 139 11.42 -18.57 -7.10
C LEU A 139 12.37 -19.74 -7.44
N LEU A 140 12.88 -19.76 -8.66
CA LEU A 140 13.82 -20.76 -9.14
C LEU A 140 15.19 -20.13 -9.33
N PHE A 141 16.23 -20.80 -8.86
CA PHE A 141 17.59 -20.28 -8.87
C PHE A 141 18.55 -21.24 -9.59
N ASP A 142 19.54 -20.66 -10.25
CA ASP A 142 20.78 -21.30 -10.68
C ASP A 142 21.92 -20.64 -9.89
N GLY A 143 22.44 -21.35 -8.89
CA GLY A 143 23.28 -20.75 -7.86
C GLY A 143 22.55 -19.61 -7.15
N LYS A 144 23.04 -18.36 -7.27
CA LYS A 144 22.41 -17.16 -6.71
C LYS A 144 21.61 -16.35 -7.74
N LYS A 145 21.59 -16.78 -8.99
CA LYS A 145 20.84 -16.10 -10.04
C LYS A 145 19.40 -16.59 -10.08
N CYS A 146 18.45 -15.69 -9.93
CA CYS A 146 17.04 -16.01 -10.13
C CYS A 146 16.75 -16.18 -11.62
N ILE A 147 16.26 -17.37 -12.00
CA ILE A 147 16.03 -17.77 -13.39
C ILE A 147 14.56 -17.96 -13.73
N GLY A 148 13.67 -17.91 -12.75
CA GLY A 148 12.25 -18.12 -12.98
C GLY A 148 11.44 -18.26 -11.70
N LEU A 149 10.21 -18.74 -11.86
CA LEU A 149 9.29 -18.99 -10.76
C LEU A 149 8.44 -20.23 -11.02
N GLU A 150 8.09 -20.92 -9.94
CA GLU A 150 7.13 -22.03 -9.92
C GLU A 150 5.75 -21.49 -9.52
N VAL A 151 4.75 -21.81 -10.32
CA VAL A 151 3.38 -21.34 -10.13
C VAL A 151 2.42 -22.53 -10.10
N LYS A 152 1.51 -22.53 -9.14
CA LYS A 152 0.35 -23.43 -9.13
C LYS A 152 -0.83 -22.71 -9.78
N ASN A 153 -1.26 -23.22 -10.94
CA ASN A 153 -2.49 -22.78 -11.60
C ASN A 153 -3.49 -23.95 -11.60
N LYS A 154 -4.59 -23.80 -10.86
CA LYS A 154 -5.53 -24.90 -10.56
C LYS A 154 -4.76 -26.10 -9.98
N ASN A 155 -4.72 -27.22 -10.69
CA ASN A 155 -4.05 -28.46 -10.27
C ASN A 155 -2.71 -28.69 -10.98
N LYS A 156 -2.22 -27.72 -11.77
CA LYS A 156 -0.96 -27.84 -12.51
C LYS A 156 0.12 -26.98 -11.90
N ILE A 157 1.33 -27.51 -11.87
CA ILE A 157 2.55 -26.76 -11.57
C ILE A 157 3.18 -26.35 -12.90
N ILE A 158 3.47 -25.07 -13.05
CA ILE A 158 4.03 -24.48 -14.25
C ILE A 158 5.26 -23.67 -13.86
N ASN A 159 6.36 -23.88 -14.54
CA ASN A 159 7.56 -23.06 -14.38
C ASN A 159 7.62 -22.02 -15.48
N TYR A 160 7.83 -20.76 -15.07
CA TYR A 160 8.07 -19.65 -15.98
C TYR A 160 9.52 -19.23 -15.89
N SER A 161 10.20 -19.15 -17.01
CA SER A 161 11.55 -18.61 -17.10
C SER A 161 11.53 -17.10 -17.23
N VAL A 162 12.57 -16.45 -16.72
CA VAL A 162 12.74 -14.99 -16.78
C VAL A 162 14.04 -14.64 -17.50
N SER A 163 14.00 -13.64 -18.37
CA SER A 163 15.16 -13.19 -19.13
C SER A 163 15.88 -11.99 -18.51
N LYS A 164 15.16 -11.16 -17.72
CA LYS A 164 15.71 -9.94 -17.09
C LYS A 164 15.59 -10.00 -15.58
N GLU A 165 14.38 -9.81 -15.05
CA GLU A 165 14.15 -9.69 -13.62
C GLU A 165 12.76 -10.19 -13.21
N ILE A 166 12.59 -10.49 -11.92
CA ILE A 166 11.31 -10.76 -11.29
C ILE A 166 11.05 -9.65 -10.27
N ILE A 167 9.88 -9.00 -10.39
CA ILE A 167 9.42 -8.02 -9.44
C ILE A 167 8.44 -8.71 -8.50
N LEU A 168 8.83 -8.84 -7.24
CA LEU A 168 8.01 -9.46 -6.21
C LEU A 168 7.15 -8.40 -5.51
N SER A 169 5.85 -8.44 -5.74
CA SER A 169 4.85 -7.49 -5.19
C SER A 169 3.68 -8.22 -4.54
N GLY A 170 3.97 -9.25 -3.76
CA GLY A 170 2.97 -10.11 -3.10
C GLY A 170 2.37 -9.52 -1.82
N GLY A 171 2.79 -8.32 -1.41
CA GLY A 171 2.41 -7.67 -0.16
C GLY A 171 3.27 -8.07 1.03
N ALA A 172 2.99 -7.46 2.18
CA ALA A 172 3.82 -7.58 3.39
C ALA A 172 3.90 -9.02 3.95
N ILE A 173 2.91 -9.85 3.67
CA ILE A 173 2.88 -11.25 4.12
C ILE A 173 3.45 -12.19 3.04
N ASN A 174 2.94 -12.10 1.81
CA ASN A 174 3.27 -13.09 0.79
C ASN A 174 4.67 -12.89 0.19
N SER A 175 5.20 -11.66 0.11
CA SER A 175 6.53 -11.43 -0.43
C SER A 175 7.62 -12.08 0.43
N PRO A 176 7.67 -11.88 1.76
CA PRO A 176 8.58 -12.63 2.62
C PRO A 176 8.38 -14.15 2.55
N GLN A 177 7.12 -14.60 2.57
CA GLN A 177 6.81 -16.03 2.48
C GLN A 177 7.38 -16.66 1.19
N ILE A 178 7.23 -15.99 0.03
CA ILE A 178 7.79 -16.48 -1.23
C ILE A 178 9.31 -16.52 -1.18
N LEU A 179 9.96 -15.53 -0.56
CA LEU A 179 11.41 -15.51 -0.37
C LEU A 179 11.86 -16.69 0.50
N GLU A 180 11.24 -16.90 1.65
CA GLU A 180 11.56 -18.02 2.55
C GLU A 180 11.33 -19.38 1.87
N LEU A 181 10.20 -19.58 1.21
CA LEU A 181 9.92 -20.80 0.42
C LEU A 181 10.91 -21.02 -0.71
N SER A 182 11.64 -19.98 -1.09
CA SER A 182 12.68 -20.01 -2.13
C SER A 182 14.10 -20.15 -1.57
N GLY A 183 14.25 -20.32 -0.24
CA GLY A 183 15.55 -20.46 0.40
C GLY A 183 16.25 -19.13 0.72
N ILE A 184 15.50 -18.02 0.78
CA ILE A 184 16.02 -16.69 1.13
C ILE A 184 15.38 -16.23 2.43
N GLY A 185 16.15 -16.12 3.50
CA GLY A 185 15.64 -15.75 4.82
C GLY A 185 16.62 -16.08 5.93
N ARG A 186 16.11 -16.14 7.15
CA ARG A 186 16.89 -16.57 8.31
C ARG A 186 17.22 -18.06 8.21
N ARG A 187 18.47 -18.38 8.49
CA ARG A 187 18.97 -19.76 8.43
C ARG A 187 18.18 -20.72 9.33
N ASP A 188 17.99 -20.34 10.60
CA ASP A 188 17.29 -21.14 11.59
C ASP A 188 15.84 -21.44 11.20
N VAL A 189 15.13 -20.45 10.66
CA VAL A 189 13.75 -20.61 10.17
C VAL A 189 13.69 -21.57 8.97
N LEU A 190 14.62 -21.44 8.03
CA LEU A 190 14.65 -22.27 6.83
C LEU A 190 15.03 -23.73 7.18
N GLU A 191 16.02 -23.93 8.06
CA GLU A 191 16.45 -25.25 8.52
C GLU A 191 15.33 -25.99 9.27
N GLU A 192 14.59 -25.30 10.17
CA GLU A 192 13.42 -25.87 10.85
C GLU A 192 12.37 -26.41 9.85
N LYS A 193 12.21 -25.75 8.72
CA LYS A 193 11.23 -26.12 7.68
C LYS A 193 11.82 -27.03 6.59
N ASN A 194 13.07 -27.49 6.75
CA ASN A 194 13.81 -28.29 5.76
C ASN A 194 13.86 -27.61 4.37
N ILE A 195 14.01 -26.27 4.33
CA ILE A 195 14.16 -25.51 3.10
C ILE A 195 15.65 -25.24 2.87
N PRO A 196 16.23 -25.67 1.73
CA PRO A 196 17.63 -25.42 1.42
C PRO A 196 17.94 -23.92 1.38
N LEU A 197 18.97 -23.49 2.13
CA LEU A 197 19.41 -22.11 2.15
C LEU A 197 20.11 -21.74 0.85
N ILE A 198 19.62 -20.73 0.16
CA ILE A 198 20.23 -20.08 -1.03
C ILE A 198 20.96 -18.82 -0.61
N GLN A 199 20.29 -17.97 0.16
CA GLN A 199 20.84 -16.72 0.66
C GLN A 199 20.31 -16.41 2.06
N GLU A 200 21.21 -16.23 3.00
CA GLU A 200 20.86 -15.77 4.33
C GLU A 200 20.58 -14.27 4.33
N LEU A 201 19.35 -13.88 4.69
CA LEU A 201 18.89 -12.52 4.86
C LEU A 201 18.02 -12.43 6.12
N ASN A 202 18.61 -11.97 7.21
CA ASN A 202 17.98 -12.00 8.54
C ASN A 202 16.77 -11.06 8.70
N GLY A 203 16.59 -10.10 7.79
CA GLY A 203 15.43 -9.19 7.80
C GLY A 203 14.19 -9.72 7.09
N VAL A 204 14.28 -10.84 6.37
CA VAL A 204 13.13 -11.40 5.66
C VAL A 204 12.18 -12.05 6.68
N GLY A 205 10.90 -11.67 6.60
CA GLY A 205 9.87 -12.14 7.52
C GLY A 205 9.85 -11.47 8.89
N GLU A 206 10.79 -10.58 9.16
CA GLU A 206 10.95 -9.91 10.46
C GLU A 206 10.40 -8.48 10.46
N ASN A 207 10.22 -7.93 11.67
CA ASN A 207 9.85 -6.52 11.89
C ASN A 207 8.57 -6.08 11.18
N LEU A 208 7.57 -6.95 11.08
CA LEU A 208 6.25 -6.56 10.57
C LEU A 208 5.69 -5.39 11.41
N ARG A 209 5.30 -4.33 10.74
CA ARG A 209 4.67 -3.15 11.35
C ARG A 209 3.36 -2.85 10.65
N ASP A 210 2.40 -2.35 11.42
CA ASP A 210 1.13 -1.89 10.89
C ASP A 210 0.76 -0.53 11.52
N HIS A 211 -0.16 0.18 10.91
CA HIS A 211 -0.63 1.47 11.40
C HIS A 211 -1.45 1.31 12.67
N ILE A 212 -1.21 2.17 13.67
CA ILE A 212 -2.11 2.35 14.79
C ILE A 212 -3.19 3.34 14.34
N ALA A 213 -4.40 2.85 14.20
CA ALA A 213 -5.55 3.66 13.77
C ALA A 213 -6.65 3.62 14.85
N PRO A 214 -6.58 4.46 15.89
CA PRO A 214 -7.64 4.55 16.88
C PRO A 214 -8.92 5.04 16.21
N ARG A 215 -10.03 4.36 16.49
CA ARG A 215 -11.35 4.76 16.00
C ARG A 215 -12.16 5.32 17.16
N THR A 216 -12.52 6.58 17.06
CA THR A 216 -13.41 7.23 18.01
C THR A 216 -14.83 7.13 17.49
N VAL A 217 -15.76 6.66 18.33
CA VAL A 217 -17.18 6.55 18.01
C VAL A 217 -17.97 7.41 18.98
N SER A 218 -18.83 8.27 18.44
CA SER A 218 -19.80 9.04 19.23
C SER A 218 -21.19 8.45 19.01
N TYR A 219 -21.89 8.15 20.09
CA TYR A 219 -23.28 7.71 20.04
C TYR A 219 -24.21 8.94 20.00
N THR A 220 -25.11 8.98 19.02
CA THR A 220 -26.08 10.07 18.86
C THR A 220 -27.21 10.01 19.88
N HIS A 221 -27.42 8.88 20.56
CA HIS A 221 -28.34 8.71 21.68
C HIS A 221 -27.91 7.53 22.57
N LEU A 222 -28.12 7.69 23.87
CA LEU A 222 -27.92 6.63 24.84
C LEU A 222 -29.08 5.64 24.74
N ARG A 223 -28.82 4.45 24.22
CA ARG A 223 -29.71 3.31 24.42
C ARG A 223 -29.44 2.75 25.80
N ALA A 224 -30.45 2.72 26.64
CA ALA A 224 -30.35 2.42 28.07
C ALA A 224 -29.91 0.97 28.40
N HIS A 225 -29.77 0.07 27.45
CA HIS A 225 -29.50 -1.36 27.70
C HIS A 225 -28.76 -2.08 26.57
N GLU A 226 -27.65 -1.54 26.09
CA GLU A 226 -26.72 -2.39 25.31
C GLU A 226 -25.49 -2.71 26.17
N THR A 227 -25.58 -3.82 26.91
CA THR A 227 -24.40 -4.50 27.45
C THR A 227 -23.78 -5.28 26.32
N HIS A 228 -22.69 -4.76 25.75
CA HIS A 228 -21.82 -5.59 24.94
C HIS A 228 -21.00 -6.48 25.88
N GLU A 229 -21.35 -7.74 25.92
CA GLU A 229 -20.44 -8.75 26.45
C GLU A 229 -19.23 -8.85 25.51
N HIS A 230 -18.06 -8.66 26.05
CA HIS A 230 -16.77 -8.82 25.37
C HIS A 230 -16.33 -10.29 25.37
#